data_2ad7737e24bbaa89e287e2dd88dd34d6
#
_entry.id   2ad7737e24bbaa89e287e2dd88dd34d6
#
_cell.length_a   1.000
_cell.length_b   1.000
_cell.length_c   1.000
_cell.angle_alpha   90.00
_cell.angle_beta   90.00
_cell.angle_gamma   90.00
#
_symmetry.space_group_name_H-M   'P 1'
#
loop_
_entity.id
_entity.type
_entity.pdbx_description
1 polymer ?
#
loop_
_entity_poly.entity_id
_entity_poly.type
_entity_poly.pdbx_seq_one_letter_code
_entity_poly.pdbx_strand_id
1 'polypeptide(L)'
;FGKTNPKDLLQLATTLSSVPRIRAILEGMEQSALSYLIEQLDGIPELESLISAAIAPEAPHVITDGGIIRTGFDETLDKYRRVLREGTGWIAEIEAKERENSGISTLKIDYNKKDGYYFHVTNSQLGNVPAHFFRKATLKNSERFGTEELARIEGDMLEAREKSANLEYEIFM
;
A
#
# COMPACT_ATOMS: atom_id res chain seq x y z
N PHE A 1 -11.51 -16.72 17.08
CA PHE A 1 -10.32 -15.94 16.75
C PHE A 1 -10.26 -15.80 15.24
N GLY A 2 -9.80 -14.64 14.70
CA GLY A 2 -9.67 -14.40 13.26
C GLY A 2 -10.88 -13.78 12.55
N LYS A 3 -11.82 -13.18 13.30
CA LYS A 3 -12.99 -12.46 12.73
C LYS A 3 -12.92 -10.94 12.92
N THR A 4 -11.93 -10.44 13.65
CA THR A 4 -11.77 -9.01 13.90
C THR A 4 -11.25 -8.35 12.63
N ASN A 5 -11.86 -7.27 12.21
CA ASN A 5 -11.40 -6.46 11.08
C ASN A 5 -10.80 -5.12 11.56
N PRO A 6 -10.04 -4.40 10.73
CA PRO A 6 -9.39 -3.15 11.13
C PRO A 6 -10.36 -2.08 11.64
N LYS A 7 -11.58 -2.02 11.09
CA LYS A 7 -12.59 -1.03 11.53
C LYS A 7 -13.17 -1.35 12.90
N ASP A 8 -13.27 -2.64 13.27
CA ASP A 8 -13.68 -3.03 14.61
C ASP A 8 -12.66 -2.53 15.64
N LEU A 9 -11.36 -2.61 15.34
CA LEU A 9 -10.32 -2.06 16.20
C LEU A 9 -10.39 -0.54 16.32
N LEU A 10 -10.62 0.17 15.22
CA LEU A 10 -10.82 1.63 15.25
C LEU A 10 -12.06 2.02 16.07
N GLN A 11 -13.14 1.26 15.94
CA GLN A 11 -14.35 1.46 16.76
C GLN A 11 -14.05 1.22 18.25
N LEU A 12 -13.27 0.18 18.57
CA LEU A 12 -12.83 -0.09 19.93
C LEU A 12 -11.99 1.08 20.47
N ALA A 13 -10.99 1.55 19.74
CA ALA A 13 -10.17 2.70 20.15
C ALA A 13 -11.03 3.94 20.40
N THR A 14 -11.98 4.23 19.51
CA THR A 14 -12.93 5.35 19.67
C THR A 14 -13.77 5.20 20.94
N THR A 15 -14.20 3.98 21.25
CA THR A 15 -14.95 3.70 22.49
C THR A 15 -14.07 3.91 23.71
N LEU A 16 -12.86 3.34 23.72
CA LEU A 16 -11.90 3.47 24.82
C LEU A 16 -11.52 4.95 25.08
N SER A 17 -11.31 5.74 24.03
CA SER A 17 -10.98 7.18 24.16
C SER A 17 -12.10 7.99 24.82
N SER A 18 -13.34 7.48 24.83
CA SER A 18 -14.49 8.15 25.47
C SER A 18 -14.57 7.89 26.97
N VAL A 19 -13.94 6.82 27.48
CA VAL A 19 -14.04 6.38 28.88
C VAL A 19 -13.52 7.44 29.87
N PRO A 20 -12.36 8.11 29.65
CA PRO A 20 -11.89 9.15 30.58
C PRO A 20 -12.87 10.32 30.73
N ARG A 21 -13.55 10.69 29.63
CA ARG A 21 -14.57 11.75 29.66
C ARG A 21 -15.81 11.34 30.43
N ILE A 22 -16.26 10.10 30.25
CA ILE A 22 -17.40 9.54 31.02
C ILE A 22 -17.02 9.49 32.48
N ARG A 23 -15.84 9.00 32.83
CA ARG A 23 -15.34 8.96 34.20
C ARG A 23 -15.32 10.34 34.85
N ALA A 24 -14.78 11.35 34.17
CA ALA A 24 -14.75 12.71 34.69
C ALA A 24 -16.14 13.31 34.94
N ILE A 25 -17.13 13.00 34.12
CA ILE A 25 -18.53 13.41 34.34
C ILE A 25 -19.09 12.75 35.57
N LEU A 26 -18.89 11.44 35.76
CA LEU A 26 -19.39 10.67 36.89
C LEU A 26 -18.72 11.08 38.20
N GLU A 27 -17.42 11.38 38.19
CA GLU A 27 -16.67 11.91 39.36
C GLU A 27 -17.21 13.26 39.85
N GLY A 28 -17.77 14.07 38.95
CA GLY A 28 -18.44 15.34 39.27
C GLY A 28 -19.84 15.18 39.89
N MET A 29 -20.37 13.97 39.94
CA MET A 29 -21.71 13.67 40.49
C MET A 29 -21.56 13.17 41.93
N GLU A 30 -22.05 13.90 42.94
CA GLU A 30 -21.98 13.58 44.36
C GLU A 30 -22.90 12.40 44.76
N GLN A 31 -22.74 11.22 44.14
CA GLN A 31 -23.52 10.03 44.47
C GLN A 31 -22.60 8.84 44.81
N SER A 32 -22.62 8.41 46.08
CA SER A 32 -21.81 7.26 46.53
C SER A 32 -22.11 5.96 45.79
N ALA A 33 -23.31 5.81 45.24
CA ALA A 33 -23.69 4.64 44.45
C ALA A 33 -22.89 4.53 43.10
N LEU A 34 -22.31 5.60 42.61
CA LEU A 34 -21.52 5.63 41.38
C LEU A 34 -20.05 5.28 41.60
N SER A 35 -19.54 5.35 42.83
CA SER A 35 -18.12 5.12 43.14
C SER A 35 -17.61 3.78 42.61
N TYR A 36 -18.40 2.71 42.82
CA TYR A 36 -18.05 1.39 42.33
C TYR A 36 -17.96 1.33 40.78
N LEU A 37 -18.87 1.99 40.09
CA LEU A 37 -18.86 2.05 38.62
C LEU A 37 -17.65 2.83 38.10
N ILE A 38 -17.31 3.94 38.76
CA ILE A 38 -16.16 4.77 38.42
C ILE A 38 -14.86 3.98 38.55
N GLU A 39 -14.72 3.18 39.60
CA GLU A 39 -13.55 2.31 39.82
C GLU A 39 -13.40 1.24 38.74
N GLN A 40 -14.51 0.78 38.15
CA GLN A 40 -14.52 -0.24 37.10
C GLN A 40 -14.30 0.37 35.68
N LEU A 41 -14.37 1.68 35.54
CA LEU A 41 -14.17 2.36 34.26
C LEU A 41 -12.67 2.53 33.98
N ASP A 42 -12.13 1.56 33.24
CA ASP A 42 -10.76 1.61 32.72
C ASP A 42 -10.80 1.79 31.20
N GLY A 43 -10.21 2.87 30.71
CA GLY A 43 -10.10 3.17 29.28
C GLY A 43 -8.98 2.44 28.58
N ILE A 44 -8.20 1.63 29.30
CA ILE A 44 -7.04 0.87 28.81
C ILE A 44 -6.22 1.72 27.85
N PRO A 45 -5.60 2.83 28.33
CA PRO A 45 -4.98 3.85 27.47
C PRO A 45 -3.83 3.28 26.60
N GLU A 46 -3.15 2.25 27.08
CA GLU A 46 -2.08 1.60 26.30
C GLU A 46 -2.65 0.90 25.08
N LEU A 47 -3.79 0.22 25.20
CA LEU A 47 -4.45 -0.45 24.08
C LEU A 47 -5.04 0.56 23.10
N GLU A 48 -5.69 1.60 23.60
CA GLU A 48 -6.21 2.70 22.78
C GLU A 48 -5.08 3.34 21.95
N SER A 49 -3.98 3.69 22.62
CA SER A 49 -2.81 4.30 21.99
C SER A 49 -2.17 3.39 20.96
N LEU A 50 -2.04 2.10 21.25
CA LEU A 50 -1.50 1.11 20.31
C LEU A 50 -2.35 1.01 19.05
N ILE A 51 -3.67 0.84 19.19
CA ILE A 51 -4.58 0.75 18.04
C ILE A 51 -4.53 2.04 17.21
N SER A 52 -4.58 3.19 17.87
CA SER A 52 -4.56 4.50 17.21
C SER A 52 -3.23 4.79 16.51
N ALA A 53 -2.11 4.26 17.01
CA ALA A 53 -0.81 4.37 16.37
C ALA A 53 -0.66 3.39 15.20
N ALA A 54 -1.16 2.16 15.34
CA ALA A 54 -0.94 1.09 14.38
C ALA A 54 -1.92 1.11 13.20
N ILE A 55 -3.22 1.33 13.45
CA ILE A 55 -4.26 1.19 12.42
C ILE A 55 -4.47 2.50 11.67
N ALA A 56 -4.48 2.43 10.35
CA ALA A 56 -4.76 3.59 9.50
C ALA A 56 -6.22 4.04 9.67
N PRO A 57 -6.51 5.36 9.77
CA PRO A 57 -7.89 5.87 9.90
C PRO A 57 -8.81 5.43 8.75
N GLU A 58 -8.22 5.31 7.55
CA GLU A 58 -8.90 4.91 6.32
C GLU A 58 -8.84 3.39 6.06
N ALA A 59 -8.44 2.60 7.07
CA ALA A 59 -8.26 1.16 6.91
C ALA A 59 -9.52 0.49 6.32
N PRO A 60 -9.37 -0.42 5.35
CA PRO A 60 -10.50 -1.12 4.74
C PRO A 60 -11.14 -2.12 5.73
N HIS A 61 -12.31 -2.64 5.39
CA HIS A 61 -12.93 -3.74 6.15
C HIS A 61 -12.22 -5.08 5.92
N VAL A 62 -11.70 -5.26 4.70
CA VAL A 62 -11.10 -6.54 4.28
C VAL A 62 -9.59 -6.45 4.42
N ILE A 63 -9.02 -7.36 5.19
CA ILE A 63 -7.57 -7.37 5.49
C ILE A 63 -6.73 -7.51 4.22
N THR A 64 -7.21 -8.28 3.22
CA THR A 64 -6.50 -8.52 1.97
C THR A 64 -6.41 -7.31 1.04
N ASP A 65 -7.16 -6.24 1.31
CA ASP A 65 -7.12 -5.02 0.48
C ASP A 65 -5.86 -4.18 0.72
N GLY A 66 -5.14 -4.45 1.81
CA GLY A 66 -3.95 -3.70 2.23
C GLY A 66 -4.30 -2.30 2.76
N GLY A 67 -3.30 -1.55 3.18
CA GLY A 67 -3.50 -0.20 3.73
C GLY A 67 -4.08 -0.19 5.14
N ILE A 68 -3.87 -1.27 5.90
CA ILE A 68 -4.37 -1.43 7.26
C ILE A 68 -3.51 -0.68 8.25
N ILE A 69 -2.20 -0.82 8.10
CA ILE A 69 -1.21 -0.28 9.04
C ILE A 69 -0.87 1.16 8.66
N ARG A 70 -0.83 2.03 9.66
CA ARG A 70 -0.49 3.44 9.50
C ARG A 70 0.94 3.62 9.01
N THR A 71 1.16 4.55 8.09
CA THR A 71 2.51 4.97 7.71
C THR A 71 3.26 5.51 8.93
N GLY A 72 4.51 5.12 9.10
CA GLY A 72 5.34 5.47 10.23
C GLY A 72 5.26 4.49 11.42
N PHE A 73 4.39 3.47 11.36
CA PHE A 73 4.30 2.46 12.40
C PHE A 73 5.42 1.41 12.31
N ASP A 74 5.72 0.95 11.09
CA ASP A 74 6.79 -0.01 10.83
C ASP A 74 7.69 0.47 9.68
N GLU A 75 8.99 0.61 9.94
CA GLU A 75 9.96 1.11 8.96
C GLU A 75 10.12 0.18 7.75
N THR A 76 10.02 -1.14 7.95
CA THR A 76 10.20 -2.11 6.87
C THR A 76 9.02 -2.07 5.93
N LEU A 77 7.81 -1.99 6.47
CA LEU A 77 6.60 -1.80 5.69
C LEU A 77 6.65 -0.49 4.88
N ASP A 78 7.10 0.58 5.49
CA ASP A 78 7.24 1.88 4.82
C ASP A 78 8.29 1.86 3.70
N LYS A 79 9.37 1.09 3.84
CA LYS A 79 10.34 0.85 2.76
C LYS A 79 9.69 0.16 1.56
N TYR A 80 8.92 -0.91 1.77
CA TYR A 80 8.21 -1.58 0.67
C TYR A 80 7.21 -0.66 -0.02
N ARG A 81 6.44 0.09 0.74
CA ARG A 81 5.49 1.08 0.20
C ARG A 81 6.18 2.18 -0.60
N ARG A 82 7.38 2.59 -0.18
CA ARG A 82 8.20 3.55 -0.90
C ARG A 82 8.61 3.02 -2.26
N VAL A 83 9.11 1.78 -2.34
CA VAL A 83 9.47 1.13 -3.61
C VAL A 83 8.28 1.11 -4.57
N LEU A 84 7.08 0.78 -4.08
CA LEU A 84 5.86 0.78 -4.90
C LEU A 84 5.50 2.16 -5.43
N ARG A 85 5.61 3.19 -4.60
CA ARG A 85 5.30 4.57 -4.98
C ARG A 85 6.33 5.16 -5.96
N GLU A 86 7.61 4.96 -5.68
CA GLU A 86 8.72 5.47 -6.49
C GLU A 86 8.87 4.70 -7.80
N GLY A 87 8.57 3.40 -7.80
CA GLY A 87 8.62 2.54 -8.99
C GLY A 87 7.76 3.06 -10.14
N THR A 88 6.63 3.69 -9.85
CA THR A 88 5.79 4.33 -10.88
C THR A 88 6.52 5.52 -11.53
N GLY A 89 7.26 6.29 -10.76
CA GLY A 89 8.10 7.38 -11.26
C GLY A 89 9.26 6.86 -12.14
N TRP A 90 9.93 5.80 -11.68
CA TRP A 90 11.03 5.17 -12.44
C TRP A 90 10.57 4.61 -13.80
N ILE A 91 9.36 4.05 -13.88
CA ILE A 91 8.78 3.60 -15.16
C ILE A 91 8.59 4.78 -16.11
N ALA A 92 8.11 5.93 -15.61
CA ALA A 92 7.94 7.12 -16.42
C ALA A 92 9.29 7.71 -16.91
N GLU A 93 10.32 7.64 -16.05
CA GLU A 93 11.69 8.05 -16.42
C GLU A 93 12.29 7.15 -17.50
N ILE A 94 12.11 5.82 -17.39
CA ILE A 94 12.54 4.87 -18.43
C ILE A 94 11.82 5.15 -19.75
N GLU A 95 10.51 5.38 -19.69
CA GLU A 95 9.73 5.71 -20.90
C GLU A 95 10.28 6.95 -21.60
N ALA A 96 10.54 8.02 -20.85
CA ALA A 96 11.08 9.26 -21.40
C ALA A 96 12.48 9.06 -21.98
N LYS A 97 13.37 8.38 -21.26
CA LYS A 97 14.73 8.05 -21.68
C LYS A 97 14.76 7.22 -22.97
N GLU A 98 13.95 6.16 -23.03
CA GLU A 98 13.93 5.29 -24.20
C GLU A 98 13.21 5.91 -25.39
N ARG A 99 12.25 6.79 -25.16
CA ARG A 99 11.64 7.61 -26.23
C ARG A 99 12.67 8.53 -26.88
N GLU A 100 13.52 9.17 -26.10
CA GLU A 100 14.60 10.01 -26.59
C GLU A 100 15.66 9.20 -27.32
N ASN A 101 16.12 8.09 -26.73
CA ASN A 101 17.15 7.22 -27.29
C ASN A 101 16.76 6.58 -28.64
N SER A 102 15.50 6.14 -28.76
CA SER A 102 14.99 5.47 -29.96
C SER A 102 14.52 6.43 -31.06
N GLY A 103 14.20 7.68 -30.71
CA GLY A 103 13.53 8.63 -31.59
C GLY A 103 12.07 8.25 -31.91
N ILE A 104 11.51 7.25 -31.24
CA ILE A 104 10.12 6.85 -31.43
C ILE A 104 9.23 7.75 -30.57
N SER A 105 8.70 8.82 -31.15
CA SER A 105 7.88 9.83 -30.42
C SER A 105 6.62 9.26 -29.75
N THR A 106 6.11 8.15 -30.27
CA THR A 106 4.90 7.48 -29.77
C THR A 106 5.20 6.33 -28.79
N LEU A 107 6.49 6.14 -28.42
CA LEU A 107 6.88 5.08 -27.50
C LEU A 107 6.22 5.29 -26.12
N LYS A 108 5.53 4.26 -25.65
CA LYS A 108 4.87 4.24 -24.34
C LYS A 108 5.08 2.92 -23.65
N ILE A 109 5.13 2.97 -22.33
CA ILE A 109 5.08 1.78 -21.50
C ILE A 109 3.63 1.53 -21.09
N ASP A 110 3.13 0.36 -21.42
CA ASP A 110 1.84 -0.15 -21.00
C ASP A 110 2.01 -1.37 -20.08
N TYR A 111 0.95 -1.76 -19.40
CA TYR A 111 0.90 -2.91 -18.53
C TYR A 111 -0.26 -3.85 -18.88
N ASN A 112 0.00 -5.15 -18.87
CA ASN A 112 -1.06 -6.16 -18.78
C ASN A 112 -0.64 -7.34 -17.90
N LYS A 113 -1.61 -8.11 -17.41
CA LYS A 113 -1.36 -9.22 -16.48
C LYS A 113 -0.50 -10.36 -17.06
N LYS A 114 -0.48 -10.52 -18.39
CA LYS A 114 0.25 -11.60 -19.05
C LYS A 114 1.72 -11.26 -19.28
N ASP A 115 1.99 -10.06 -19.80
CA ASP A 115 3.32 -9.66 -20.23
C ASP A 115 4.01 -8.70 -19.25
N GLY A 116 3.28 -8.24 -18.20
CA GLY A 116 3.75 -7.23 -17.28
C GLY A 116 3.85 -5.86 -17.94
N TYR A 117 4.87 -5.07 -17.59
CA TYR A 117 5.20 -3.82 -18.25
C TYR A 117 5.90 -4.07 -19.58
N TYR A 118 5.54 -3.33 -20.63
CA TYR A 118 6.13 -3.45 -21.94
C TYR A 118 6.08 -2.12 -22.71
N PHE A 119 7.05 -1.93 -23.59
CA PHE A 119 7.00 -0.88 -24.61
C PHE A 119 6.11 -1.31 -25.76
N HIS A 120 5.17 -0.47 -26.14
CA HIS A 120 4.32 -0.67 -27.30
C HIS A 120 4.94 0.00 -28.53
N VAL A 121 5.25 -0.77 -29.58
CA VAL A 121 5.85 -0.28 -30.82
C VAL A 121 5.01 -0.72 -32.01
N THR A 122 4.57 0.22 -32.83
CA THR A 122 3.85 -0.07 -34.07
C THR A 122 4.78 -0.66 -35.14
N ASN A 123 4.24 -1.46 -36.07
CA ASN A 123 5.04 -2.11 -37.11
C ASN A 123 5.85 -1.13 -37.96
N SER A 124 5.35 0.09 -38.18
CA SER A 124 6.04 1.13 -38.91
C SER A 124 7.31 1.66 -38.23
N GLN A 125 7.46 1.41 -36.96
CA GLN A 125 8.56 1.93 -36.11
C GLN A 125 9.56 0.85 -35.70
N LEU A 126 9.35 -0.41 -36.13
CA LEU A 126 10.20 -1.54 -35.73
C LEU A 126 11.68 -1.35 -36.12
N GLY A 127 11.94 -0.64 -37.21
CA GLY A 127 13.31 -0.32 -37.64
C GLY A 127 14.10 0.60 -36.71
N ASN A 128 13.39 1.30 -35.80
CA ASN A 128 14.00 2.23 -34.86
C ASN A 128 14.14 1.62 -33.44
N VAL A 129 13.72 0.36 -33.27
CA VAL A 129 13.80 -0.32 -31.95
C VAL A 129 15.27 -0.54 -31.60
N PRO A 130 15.73 -0.06 -30.42
CA PRO A 130 17.11 -0.25 -29.98
C PRO A 130 17.48 -1.72 -29.81
N ALA A 131 18.76 -2.07 -30.03
CA ALA A 131 19.24 -3.45 -29.97
C ALA A 131 19.12 -4.08 -28.56
N HIS A 132 19.04 -3.27 -27.50
CA HIS A 132 18.88 -3.76 -26.12
C HIS A 132 17.43 -4.09 -25.74
N PHE A 133 16.47 -3.82 -26.65
CA PHE A 133 15.09 -4.24 -26.47
C PHE A 133 14.95 -5.71 -26.82
N PHE A 134 14.30 -6.49 -25.96
CA PHE A 134 13.91 -7.86 -26.26
C PHE A 134 12.41 -7.97 -26.51
N ARG A 135 12.04 -8.78 -27.48
CA ARG A 135 10.63 -8.97 -27.88
C ARG A 135 9.89 -9.82 -26.86
N LYS A 136 8.78 -9.30 -26.32
CA LYS A 136 7.86 -10.02 -25.44
C LYS A 136 6.70 -10.66 -26.18
N ALA A 137 6.12 -9.95 -27.16
CA ALA A 137 4.98 -10.44 -27.95
C ALA A 137 4.89 -9.75 -29.31
N THR A 138 4.34 -10.48 -30.29
CA THR A 138 4.03 -9.98 -31.64
C THR A 138 2.51 -9.96 -31.80
N LEU A 139 1.97 -8.83 -32.23
CA LEU A 139 0.57 -8.57 -32.53
C LEU A 139 0.40 -8.25 -34.01
N LYS A 140 -0.83 -8.14 -34.49
CA LYS A 140 -1.10 -7.90 -35.91
C LYS A 140 -0.49 -6.61 -36.44
N ASN A 141 -0.55 -5.51 -35.65
CA ASN A 141 -0.14 -4.16 -36.08
C ASN A 141 0.96 -3.55 -35.21
N SER A 142 1.48 -4.27 -34.24
CA SER A 142 2.47 -3.79 -33.27
C SER A 142 3.22 -4.94 -32.63
N GLU A 143 4.31 -4.62 -31.96
CA GLU A 143 5.05 -5.55 -31.13
C GLU A 143 5.23 -4.98 -29.72
N ARG A 144 5.42 -5.89 -28.76
CA ARG A 144 5.69 -5.57 -27.36
C ARG A 144 7.13 -5.91 -27.02
N PHE A 145 7.83 -4.96 -26.43
CA PHE A 145 9.22 -5.13 -26.05
C PHE A 145 9.41 -4.91 -24.55
N GLY A 146 10.46 -5.50 -24.02
CA GLY A 146 10.98 -5.23 -22.70
C GLY A 146 12.43 -4.76 -22.76
N THR A 147 12.91 -4.22 -21.66
CA THR A 147 14.34 -3.99 -21.39
C THR A 147 14.71 -4.64 -20.06
N GLU A 148 16.00 -4.93 -19.86
CA GLU A 148 16.47 -5.46 -18.57
C GLU A 148 16.17 -4.50 -17.41
N GLU A 149 16.29 -3.18 -17.65
CA GLU A 149 16.00 -2.15 -16.66
C GLU A 149 14.51 -2.16 -16.25
N LEU A 150 13.60 -2.24 -17.23
CA LEU A 150 12.16 -2.30 -16.98
C LEU A 150 11.77 -3.61 -16.25
N ALA A 151 12.35 -4.73 -16.65
CA ALA A 151 12.10 -6.03 -16.02
C ALA A 151 12.61 -6.07 -14.57
N ARG A 152 13.74 -5.44 -14.26
CA ARG A 152 14.27 -5.33 -12.90
C ARG A 152 13.34 -4.51 -12.01
N ILE A 153 12.92 -3.33 -12.46
CA ILE A 153 11.99 -2.48 -11.68
C ILE A 153 10.64 -3.19 -11.45
N GLU A 154 10.13 -3.88 -12.46
CA GLU A 154 8.92 -4.70 -12.33
C GLU A 154 9.09 -5.78 -11.25
N GLY A 155 10.23 -6.48 -11.23
CA GLY A 155 10.56 -7.48 -10.22
C GLY A 155 10.61 -6.88 -8.82
N ASP A 156 11.31 -5.76 -8.64
CA ASP A 156 11.42 -5.05 -7.37
C ASP A 156 10.04 -4.61 -6.84
N MET A 157 9.18 -4.11 -7.72
CA MET A 157 7.81 -3.69 -7.37
C MET A 157 6.93 -4.89 -6.99
N LEU A 158 7.04 -6.00 -7.73
CA LEU A 158 6.26 -7.21 -7.43
C LEU A 158 6.66 -7.80 -6.08
N GLU A 159 7.95 -7.90 -5.81
CA GLU A 159 8.50 -8.37 -4.54
C GLU A 159 8.08 -7.45 -3.37
N ALA A 160 8.18 -6.13 -3.56
CA ALA A 160 7.77 -5.16 -2.55
C ALA A 160 6.27 -5.25 -2.25
N ARG A 161 5.43 -5.49 -3.27
CA ARG A 161 3.97 -5.67 -3.10
C ARG A 161 3.66 -6.89 -2.26
N GLU A 162 4.27 -8.03 -2.57
CA GLU A 162 4.06 -9.28 -1.86
C GLU A 162 4.53 -9.17 -0.40
N LYS A 163 5.75 -8.66 -0.19
CA LYS A 163 6.33 -8.47 1.15
C LYS A 163 5.54 -7.47 1.98
N SER A 164 5.05 -6.39 1.38
CA SER A 164 4.20 -5.40 2.06
C SER A 164 2.89 -6.02 2.52
N ALA A 165 2.21 -6.80 1.67
CA ALA A 165 0.94 -7.43 2.03
C ALA A 165 1.11 -8.46 3.16
N ASN A 166 2.16 -9.29 3.08
CA ASN A 166 2.45 -10.28 4.11
C ASN A 166 2.79 -9.63 5.46
N LEU A 167 3.64 -8.60 5.44
CA LEU A 167 4.04 -7.89 6.66
C LEU A 167 2.87 -7.13 7.30
N GLU A 168 2.01 -6.50 6.50
CA GLU A 168 0.77 -5.88 7.03
C GLU A 168 -0.12 -6.89 7.74
N TYR A 169 -0.26 -8.08 7.15
CA TYR A 169 -1.03 -9.15 7.77
C TYR A 169 -0.38 -9.64 9.09
N GLU A 170 0.94 -9.84 9.10
CA GLU A 170 1.69 -10.26 10.30
C GLU A 170 1.59 -9.23 11.44
N ILE A 171 1.70 -7.94 11.14
CA ILE A 171 1.57 -6.87 12.14
C ILE A 171 0.15 -6.81 12.70
N PHE A 172 -0.87 -7.05 11.85
CA PHE A 172 -2.27 -6.98 12.25
C PHE A 172 -2.71 -8.17 13.14
N MET A 173 -2.14 -9.37 12.93
CA MET A 173 -2.50 -10.61 13.64
C MET A 173 -1.80 -10.77 14.98
#